data_17583abdeac115df1db4430e944a5d7a
#
_entry.id   17583abdeac115df1db4430e944a5d7a
#
_cell.length_a   1.000
_cell.length_b   1.000
_cell.length_c   1.000
_cell.angle_alpha   90.00
_cell.angle_beta   90.00
_cell.angle_gamma   90.00
#
_symmetry.space_group_name_H-M   'P 1'
#
loop_
_entity.id
_entity.type
_entity.pdbx_description
1 polymer ?
#
loop_
_entity_poly.entity_id
_entity_poly.type
_entity_poly.pdbx_seq_one_letter_code
_entity_poly.pdbx_strand_id
1 'polypeptide(L)'
;DTYIQHNTAIADGVSGLNAALAALAEQGIQMIYDETHMVLAQGNFVLAVCEGTYGGAPTSYYDLWRVENGKIAEHWDVMETIADASTWQNENGKF
;
A
#
# COMPACT_ATOMS: atom_id res chain seq x y z
N ASP A 1 -20.93 -2.50 5.59
CA ASP A 1 -19.56 -2.37 5.15
C ASP A 1 -18.64 -3.11 6.12
N THR A 2 -18.17 -4.29 5.70
CA THR A 2 -17.42 -5.21 6.55
C THR A 2 -15.90 -5.23 6.25
N TYR A 3 -15.42 -4.27 5.47
CA TYR A 3 -14.00 -4.16 5.15
C TYR A 3 -13.20 -3.82 6.41
N ILE A 4 -12.20 -4.66 6.72
CA ILE A 4 -11.34 -4.53 7.90
C ILE A 4 -9.99 -3.94 7.49
N GLN A 5 -9.59 -2.86 8.14
CA GLN A 5 -8.35 -2.15 7.84
C GLN A 5 -7.34 -2.29 8.98
N HIS A 6 -6.12 -2.75 8.67
CA HIS A 6 -5.04 -2.86 9.65
C HIS A 6 -4.00 -1.74 9.55
N ASN A 7 -4.12 -0.84 8.57
CA ASN A 7 -3.37 0.40 8.61
C ASN A 7 -3.96 1.26 9.73
N THR A 8 -3.21 1.47 10.81
CA THR A 8 -3.72 2.10 12.03
C THR A 8 -4.09 3.58 11.86
N ALA A 9 -3.71 4.19 10.74
CA ALA A 9 -4.07 5.56 10.42
C ALA A 9 -5.41 5.68 9.66
N ILE A 10 -6.04 4.55 9.31
CA ILE A 10 -7.24 4.50 8.48
C ILE A 10 -8.33 3.73 9.22
N ALA A 11 -9.53 4.32 9.30
CA ALA A 11 -10.68 3.64 9.90
C ALA A 11 -11.19 2.49 9.02
N ASP A 12 -11.93 1.58 9.63
CA ASP A 12 -12.54 0.46 8.93
C ASP A 12 -13.55 0.90 7.88
N GLY A 13 -13.80 0.01 6.93
CA GLY A 13 -14.78 0.19 5.88
C GLY A 13 -14.29 1.03 4.72
N VAL A 14 -15.01 0.94 3.61
CA VAL A 14 -14.71 1.75 2.42
C VAL A 14 -14.87 3.23 2.73
N SER A 15 -15.81 3.59 3.60
CA SER A 15 -15.99 4.97 4.04
C SER A 15 -14.76 5.50 4.79
N GLY A 16 -14.14 4.68 5.64
CA GLY A 16 -12.90 5.04 6.33
C GLY A 16 -11.74 5.25 5.35
N LEU A 17 -11.60 4.37 4.38
CA LEU A 17 -10.59 4.51 3.33
C LEU A 17 -10.80 5.80 2.52
N ASN A 18 -12.02 6.06 2.08
CA ASN A 18 -12.34 7.26 1.31
C ASN A 18 -12.07 8.54 2.11
N ALA A 19 -12.40 8.55 3.40
CA ALA A 19 -12.13 9.69 4.28
C ALA A 19 -10.62 9.93 4.42
N ALA A 20 -9.83 8.86 4.57
CA ALA A 20 -8.38 8.97 4.67
C ALA A 20 -7.75 9.53 3.38
N LEU A 21 -8.19 9.05 2.22
CA LEU A 21 -7.71 9.54 0.92
C LEU A 21 -8.08 11.00 0.71
N ALA A 22 -9.29 11.41 1.09
CA ALA A 22 -9.73 12.80 1.01
C ALA A 22 -8.88 13.70 1.91
N ALA A 23 -8.58 13.28 3.14
CA ALA A 23 -7.73 14.01 4.07
C ALA A 23 -6.32 14.23 3.53
N LEU A 24 -5.74 13.20 2.91
CA LEU A 24 -4.43 13.31 2.27
C LEU A 24 -4.46 14.29 1.10
N ALA A 25 -5.49 14.24 0.27
CA ALA A 25 -5.66 15.14 -0.86
C ALA A 25 -5.76 16.60 -0.41
N GLU A 26 -6.47 16.88 0.70
CA GLU A 26 -6.56 18.22 1.29
C GLU A 26 -5.20 18.74 1.74
N GLN A 27 -4.31 17.88 2.15
CA GLN A 27 -2.93 18.21 2.54
C GLN A 27 -1.97 18.28 1.35
N GLY A 28 -2.44 18.04 0.13
CA GLY A 28 -1.61 18.01 -1.07
C GLY A 28 -0.74 16.78 -1.17
N ILE A 29 -1.04 15.72 -0.40
CA ILE A 29 -0.28 14.46 -0.43
C ILE A 29 -0.95 13.50 -1.40
N GLN A 30 -0.18 13.06 -2.41
CA GLN A 30 -0.63 12.06 -3.37
C GLN A 30 0.04 10.72 -3.08
N MET A 31 -0.75 9.64 -3.13
CA MET A 31 -0.29 8.27 -3.08
C MET A 31 -0.38 7.70 -4.50
N ILE A 32 0.78 7.43 -5.09
CA ILE A 32 0.88 6.99 -6.48
C ILE A 32 1.54 5.62 -6.53
N TYR A 33 0.91 4.68 -7.24
CA TYR A 33 1.45 3.36 -7.55
C TYR A 33 1.87 3.36 -9.03
N ASP A 34 3.17 3.35 -9.28
CA ASP A 34 3.71 3.43 -10.65
C ASP A 34 3.96 2.07 -11.26
N GLU A 35 4.43 1.11 -10.48
CA GLU A 35 4.84 -0.19 -10.98
C GLU A 35 4.54 -1.29 -9.97
N THR A 36 3.98 -2.41 -10.46
CA THR A 36 3.79 -3.63 -9.68
C THR A 36 4.92 -4.59 -9.98
N HIS A 37 5.77 -4.87 -8.99
CA HIS A 37 6.93 -5.75 -9.15
C HIS A 37 6.57 -7.21 -8.92
N MET A 38 5.63 -7.50 -8.02
CA MET A 38 5.33 -8.86 -7.62
C MET A 38 3.88 -8.97 -7.13
N VAL A 39 3.21 -10.04 -7.53
CA VAL A 39 1.92 -10.42 -6.97
C VAL A 39 1.98 -11.89 -6.59
N LEU A 40 1.72 -12.20 -5.34
CA LEU A 40 1.69 -13.54 -4.80
C LEU A 40 0.30 -13.84 -4.24
N ALA A 41 -0.21 -15.04 -4.50
CA ALA A 41 -1.50 -15.45 -4.00
C ALA A 41 -1.39 -16.83 -3.35
N GLN A 42 -2.03 -16.98 -2.20
CA GLN A 42 -2.14 -18.26 -1.51
C GLN A 42 -3.48 -18.32 -0.78
N GLY A 43 -4.28 -19.35 -1.06
CA GLY A 43 -5.62 -19.43 -0.52
C GLY A 43 -6.43 -18.21 -0.96
N ASN A 44 -7.02 -17.51 0.00
CA ASN A 44 -7.78 -16.29 -0.25
C ASN A 44 -6.98 -15.01 0.08
N PHE A 45 -5.65 -15.11 0.20
CA PHE A 45 -4.76 -13.97 0.44
C PHE A 45 -4.01 -13.59 -0.84
N VAL A 46 -3.83 -12.30 -1.05
CA VAL A 46 -3.06 -11.74 -2.16
C VAL A 46 -2.10 -10.67 -1.62
N LEU A 47 -0.81 -10.83 -1.93
CA LEU A 47 0.22 -9.84 -1.63
C LEU A 47 0.64 -9.15 -2.91
N ALA A 48 0.60 -7.82 -2.94
CA ALA A 48 1.17 -7.03 -4.03
C ALA A 48 2.36 -6.21 -3.50
N VAL A 49 3.44 -6.22 -4.26
CA VAL A 49 4.65 -5.43 -3.98
C VAL A 49 4.79 -4.41 -5.10
N CYS A 50 4.65 -3.14 -4.74
CA CYS A 50 4.60 -2.04 -5.71
C CYS A 50 5.61 -0.95 -5.37
N GLU A 51 5.93 -0.18 -6.39
CA GLU A 51 6.77 1.00 -6.29
C GLU A 51 5.98 2.21 -6.76
N GLY A 52 6.16 3.33 -6.07
CA GLY A 52 5.54 4.57 -6.45
C GLY A 52 6.06 5.73 -5.64
N THR A 53 5.18 6.67 -5.34
CA THR A 53 5.52 7.84 -4.53
C THR A 53 4.43 8.09 -3.48
N TYR A 54 4.83 8.66 -2.37
CA TYR A 54 3.94 9.15 -1.33
C TYR A 54 4.37 10.56 -0.97
N GLY A 55 3.52 11.54 -1.27
CA GLY A 55 3.87 12.95 -1.12
C GLY A 55 5.12 13.35 -1.93
N GLY A 56 5.34 12.72 -3.09
CA GLY A 56 6.48 12.96 -3.95
C GLY A 56 7.76 12.20 -3.58
N ALA A 57 7.77 11.46 -2.46
CA ALA A 57 8.93 10.66 -2.05
C ALA A 57 8.83 9.23 -2.63
N PRO A 58 9.92 8.69 -3.21
CA PRO A 58 9.93 7.30 -3.67
C PRO A 58 9.56 6.35 -2.54
N THR A 59 8.62 5.45 -2.79
CA THR A 59 8.02 4.60 -1.76
C THR A 59 7.81 3.18 -2.27
N SER A 60 8.11 2.21 -1.40
CA SER A 60 7.71 0.82 -1.61
C SER A 60 6.42 0.57 -0.86
N TYR A 61 5.48 -0.11 -1.53
CA TYR A 61 4.18 -0.48 -0.97
C TYR A 61 4.08 -1.99 -0.92
N TYR A 62 3.76 -2.53 0.26
CA TYR A 62 3.51 -3.94 0.47
C TYR A 62 2.09 -4.05 1.00
N ASP A 63 1.18 -4.50 0.14
CA ASP A 63 -0.24 -4.61 0.45
C ASP A 63 -0.66 -6.07 0.47
N LEU A 64 -1.21 -6.51 1.59
CA LEU A 64 -1.79 -7.84 1.74
C LEU A 64 -3.31 -7.71 1.88
N TRP A 65 -4.04 -8.47 1.07
CA TRP A 65 -5.49 -8.51 1.13
C TRP A 65 -5.98 -9.93 1.39
N ARG A 66 -7.06 -10.02 2.15
CA ARG A 66 -7.89 -11.23 2.22
C ARG A 66 -9.13 -10.99 1.36
N VAL A 67 -9.43 -11.95 0.50
CA VAL A 67 -10.56 -11.88 -0.43
C VAL A 67 -11.66 -12.83 0.06
N GLU A 68 -12.89 -12.37 0.04
CA GLU A 68 -14.06 -13.15 0.44
C GLU A 68 -15.22 -12.86 -0.52
N ASN A 69 -15.79 -13.92 -1.10
CA ASN A 69 -16.90 -13.81 -2.05
C ASN A 69 -16.61 -12.82 -3.20
N GLY A 70 -15.39 -12.83 -3.73
CA GLY A 70 -14.96 -11.97 -4.82
C GLY A 70 -14.72 -10.51 -4.44
N LYS A 71 -14.71 -10.20 -3.14
CA LYS A 71 -14.48 -8.84 -2.63
C LYS A 71 -13.32 -8.81 -1.65
N ILE A 72 -12.63 -7.67 -1.59
CA ILE A 72 -11.60 -7.44 -0.58
C ILE A 72 -12.30 -7.27 0.78
N ALA A 73 -11.99 -8.17 1.71
CA ALA A 73 -12.61 -8.19 3.04
C ALA A 73 -11.69 -7.63 4.13
N GLU A 74 -10.38 -7.68 3.91
CA GLU A 74 -9.41 -7.27 4.94
C GLU A 74 -8.11 -6.83 4.27
N HIS A 75 -7.43 -5.85 4.86
CA HIS A 75 -6.23 -5.25 4.28
C HIS A 75 -5.19 -4.96 5.35
N TRP A 76 -3.95 -5.35 5.06
CA TRP A 76 -2.75 -4.97 5.81
C TRP A 76 -1.80 -4.29 4.85
N ASP A 77 -1.03 -3.32 5.32
CA ASP A 77 0.01 -2.73 4.50
C ASP A 77 1.26 -2.38 5.29
N VAL A 78 2.37 -2.27 4.55
CA VAL A 78 3.61 -1.69 5.00
C VAL A 78 4.10 -0.76 3.90
N MET A 79 4.47 0.44 4.28
CA MET A 79 5.05 1.43 3.39
C MET A 79 6.44 1.79 3.88
N GLU A 80 7.39 1.94 2.95
CA GLU A 80 8.74 2.37 3.28
C GLU A 80 9.22 3.38 2.25
N THR A 81 9.75 4.51 2.70
CA THR A 81 10.45 5.43 1.81
C THR A 81 11.71 4.75 1.32
N ILE A 82 11.89 4.70 -0.01
CA ILE A 82 13.08 4.11 -0.61
C ILE A 82 14.25 5.07 -0.42
N ALA A 83 15.29 4.61 0.28
CA ALA A 83 16.50 5.39 0.48
C ALA A 83 17.19 5.68 -0.85
N ASP A 84 17.89 6.82 -0.93
CA ASP A 84 18.68 7.17 -2.10
C ASP A 84 19.68 6.04 -2.42
N ALA A 85 19.80 5.68 -3.70
CA ALA A 85 20.65 4.58 -4.14
C ALA A 85 22.11 4.76 -3.72
N SER A 86 22.57 6.00 -3.57
CA SER A 86 23.93 6.30 -3.10
C SER A 86 24.22 5.79 -1.69
N THR A 87 23.16 5.54 -0.90
CA THR A 87 23.29 5.03 0.49
C THR A 87 23.21 3.51 0.58
N TRP A 88 22.89 2.81 -0.52
CA TRP A 88 22.67 1.37 -0.50
C TRP A 88 23.98 0.62 -0.26
N GLN A 89 23.89 -0.44 0.53
CA GLN A 89 25.01 -1.30 0.90
C GLN A 89 25.20 -2.48 -0.05
N ASN A 90 24.34 -2.62 -1.04
CA ASN A 90 24.40 -3.64 -2.08
C ASN A 90 23.76 -3.10 -3.38
N GLU A 91 23.85 -3.87 -4.45
CA GLU A 91 23.39 -3.48 -5.78
C GLU A 91 22.21 -4.32 -6.28
N ASN A 92 21.46 -4.95 -5.37
CA ASN A 92 20.35 -5.84 -5.74
C ASN A 92 19.06 -5.10 -6.09
N GLY A 93 18.99 -3.79 -5.79
CA GLY A 93 17.78 -3.01 -5.90
C GLY A 93 16.83 -3.22 -4.73
N LYS A 94 15.76 -2.44 -4.68
CA LYS A 94 14.76 -2.54 -3.62
C LYS A 94 13.81 -3.72 -3.83
N PHE A 95 13.63 -4.15 -5.07
CA PHE A 95 12.61 -5.16 -5.44
C PHE A 95 13.17 -6.40 -6.09
#